data_624c307bfe50492ceed5d0e7aa73605c
#
_entry.id   624c307bfe50492ceed5d0e7aa73605c
#
_cell.length_a   1.000
_cell.length_b   1.000
_cell.length_c   1.000
_cell.angle_alpha   90.00
_cell.angle_beta   90.00
_cell.angle_gamma   90.00
#
_symmetry.space_group_name_H-M   'P 1'
#
loop_
_entity.id
_entity.type
_entity.pdbx_description
1 polymer ?
#
loop_
_entity_poly.entity_id
_entity_poly.type
_entity_poly.pdbx_seq_one_letter_code
_entity_poly.pdbx_strand_id
1 'polypeptide(L)'
;IYGPNQHLLFDIDNTKPQIIKKNEKKLFKPVEASGVLINSMGLILDSEKAALWRGPMLSGAIKQLIHSTDWGDLDILFVDMPPGTGDAYLTIAAEIKPDHSILVTTSNKLALHDLIRSIELFNKLDIDILGYIENNISDNKCTNNFDLITKFKIKKLATIDFSNDIYNFDLNKTHISFKSISSLIKSLV
;
A
#
# COMPACT_ATOMS: atom_id res chain seq x y z
N ILE A 1 7.06 -1.94 3.84
CA ILE A 1 8.08 -2.88 4.39
C ILE A 1 9.32 -2.82 3.53
N TYR A 2 9.21 -2.99 2.25
CA TYR A 2 10.29 -2.87 1.27
C TYR A 2 10.32 -1.43 0.75
N GLY A 3 11.48 -0.73 0.83
CA GLY A 3 11.57 0.68 0.50
C GLY A 3 10.57 1.52 1.29
N PRO A 4 10.61 1.47 2.64
CA PRO A 4 9.56 2.04 3.47
C PRO A 4 9.59 3.57 3.39
N ASN A 5 8.67 4.16 2.62
CA ASN A 5 8.58 5.61 2.38
C ASN A 5 7.40 6.27 3.09
N GLN A 6 6.53 5.51 3.79
CA GLN A 6 5.34 6.06 4.43
C GLN A 6 5.67 7.17 5.44
N HIS A 7 6.77 7.01 6.21
CA HIS A 7 7.21 8.02 7.17
C HIS A 7 7.64 9.34 6.50
N LEU A 8 8.19 9.28 5.28
CA LEU A 8 8.52 10.47 4.49
C LEU A 8 7.26 11.12 3.91
N LEU A 9 6.31 10.32 3.39
CA LEU A 9 5.06 10.81 2.83
C LEU A 9 4.20 11.58 3.86
N PHE A 10 4.29 11.21 5.12
CA PHE A 10 3.53 11.85 6.21
C PHE A 10 4.36 12.83 7.04
N ASP A 11 5.59 13.13 6.62
CA ASP A 11 6.52 14.06 7.31
C ASP A 11 6.74 13.69 8.80
N ILE A 12 6.93 12.39 9.05
CA ILE A 12 7.16 11.81 10.39
C ILE A 12 8.46 11.01 10.48
N ASP A 13 9.41 11.27 9.60
CA ASP A 13 10.69 10.56 9.49
C ASP A 13 11.55 10.64 10.76
N ASN A 14 11.41 11.71 11.53
CA ASN A 14 12.11 11.90 12.82
C ASN A 14 11.35 11.33 14.02
N THR A 15 10.20 10.68 13.80
CA THR A 15 9.36 10.14 14.87
C THR A 15 9.59 8.64 15.01
N LYS A 16 9.90 8.17 16.25
CA LYS A 16 9.97 6.72 16.53
C LYS A 16 8.70 6.27 17.25
N PRO A 17 8.10 5.14 16.87
CA PRO A 17 6.95 4.58 17.58
C PRO A 17 7.33 4.31 19.03
N GLN A 18 6.48 4.71 19.95
CA GLN A 18 6.66 4.39 21.36
C GLN A 18 6.36 2.91 21.60
N ILE A 19 7.11 2.27 22.48
CA ILE A 19 6.80 0.92 22.94
C ILE A 19 5.96 1.05 24.21
N ILE A 20 4.74 0.51 24.16
CA ILE A 20 3.82 0.44 25.28
C ILE A 20 3.70 -0.99 25.79
N LYS A 21 3.29 -1.16 27.03
CA LYS A 21 2.97 -2.47 27.61
C LYS A 21 1.47 -2.58 27.80
N LYS A 22 0.85 -3.54 27.14
CA LYS A 22 -0.59 -3.82 27.23
C LYS A 22 -0.79 -5.34 27.38
N ASN A 23 -1.50 -5.78 28.40
CA ASN A 23 -1.72 -7.19 28.71
C ASN A 23 -0.43 -8.02 28.70
N GLU A 24 0.62 -7.52 29.38
CA GLU A 24 1.97 -8.09 29.48
C GLU A 24 2.76 -8.17 28.16
N LYS A 25 2.19 -7.78 27.03
CA LYS A 25 2.85 -7.71 25.72
C LYS A 25 3.43 -6.33 25.48
N LYS A 26 4.60 -6.29 24.84
CA LYS A 26 5.17 -5.05 24.31
C LYS A 26 4.58 -4.81 22.92
N LEU A 27 3.96 -3.66 22.74
CA LEU A 27 3.37 -3.26 21.47
C LEU A 27 3.94 -1.91 21.02
N PHE A 28 3.99 -1.69 19.72
CA PHE A 28 4.24 -0.37 19.16
C PHE A 28 2.96 0.46 19.21
N LYS A 29 3.06 1.66 19.75
CA LYS A 29 2.00 2.67 19.56
C LYS A 29 2.17 3.27 18.17
N PRO A 30 1.19 3.17 17.28
CA PRO A 30 1.28 3.76 15.94
C PRO A 30 1.44 5.28 16.05
N VAL A 31 2.07 5.89 15.06
CA VAL A 31 2.22 7.35 14.98
C VAL A 31 0.97 7.91 14.31
N GLU A 32 0.36 8.92 14.93
CA GLU A 32 -0.76 9.63 14.34
C GLU A 32 -0.26 10.79 13.48
N ALA A 33 -0.66 10.82 12.22
CA ALA A 33 -0.38 11.92 11.31
C ALA A 33 -1.54 12.09 10.31
N SER A 34 -1.90 13.31 10.00
CA SER A 34 -2.98 13.65 9.06
C SER A 34 -4.31 12.91 9.32
N GLY A 35 -4.62 12.62 10.60
CA GLY A 35 -5.86 11.95 11.01
C GLY A 35 -5.87 10.44 10.78
N VAL A 36 -4.71 9.82 10.51
CA VAL A 36 -4.57 8.36 10.37
C VAL A 36 -3.48 7.82 11.29
N LEU A 37 -3.61 6.56 11.69
CA LEU A 37 -2.60 5.84 12.44
C LEU A 37 -1.62 5.15 11.49
N ILE A 38 -0.33 5.37 11.68
CA ILE A 38 0.72 4.90 10.80
C ILE A 38 1.72 4.04 11.56
N ASN A 39 2.05 2.89 10.99
CA ASN A 39 3.23 2.14 11.37
C ASN A 39 3.97 1.66 10.12
N SER A 40 5.27 1.73 10.17
CA SER A 40 6.14 1.39 9.04
C SER A 40 7.49 0.87 9.54
N MET A 41 8.10 -0.01 8.77
CA MET A 41 9.46 -0.45 9.07
C MET A 41 10.47 0.72 9.06
N GLY A 42 10.22 1.78 8.27
CA GLY A 42 11.05 2.97 8.27
C GLY A 42 11.01 3.77 9.57
N LEU A 43 9.96 3.60 10.40
CA LEU A 43 9.88 4.18 11.73
C LEU A 43 10.58 3.32 12.81
N ILE A 44 10.69 2.01 12.56
CA ILE A 44 11.20 1.04 13.54
C ILE A 44 12.70 0.79 13.36
N LEU A 45 13.17 0.78 12.13
CA LEU A 45 14.54 0.44 11.76
C LEU A 45 15.24 1.59 11.04
N ASP A 46 16.55 1.66 11.28
CA ASP A 46 17.42 2.49 10.46
C ASP A 46 17.43 1.95 9.02
N SER A 47 17.36 2.84 8.04
CA SER A 47 17.22 2.53 6.60
C SER A 47 18.26 1.52 6.06
N GLU A 48 19.49 1.57 6.57
CA GLU A 48 20.55 0.67 6.18
C GLU A 48 20.30 -0.80 6.58
N LYS A 49 19.62 -1.03 7.70
CA LYS A 49 19.30 -2.38 8.18
C LYS A 49 18.13 -3.03 7.44
N ALA A 50 17.16 -2.23 7.00
CA ALA A 50 16.01 -2.73 6.26
C ALA A 50 16.38 -3.30 4.87
N ALA A 51 17.43 -2.78 4.26
CA ALA A 51 17.89 -3.20 2.92
C ALA A 51 18.47 -4.63 2.88
N LEU A 52 18.86 -5.20 4.01
CA LEU A 52 19.50 -6.52 4.10
C LEU A 52 18.52 -7.67 4.34
N TRP A 53 17.22 -7.38 4.45
CA TRP A 53 16.25 -8.39 4.84
C TRP A 53 15.87 -9.32 3.68
N ARG A 54 15.95 -10.61 3.97
CA ARG A 54 15.57 -11.69 3.05
C ARG A 54 14.34 -12.43 3.61
N GLY A 55 13.65 -13.18 2.77
CA GLY A 55 12.40 -13.91 2.99
C GLY A 55 11.93 -14.10 4.45
N PRO A 56 12.57 -14.97 5.26
CA PRO A 56 12.09 -15.23 6.62
C PRO A 56 12.10 -14.01 7.55
N MET A 57 13.10 -13.12 7.40
CA MET A 57 13.18 -11.88 8.19
C MET A 57 12.07 -10.90 7.76
N LEU A 58 11.79 -10.82 6.47
CA LEU A 58 10.71 -10.00 5.92
C LEU A 58 9.35 -10.48 6.45
N SER A 59 9.10 -11.78 6.42
CA SER A 59 7.87 -12.36 6.97
C SER A 59 7.72 -12.09 8.47
N GLY A 60 8.81 -12.21 9.24
CA GLY A 60 8.83 -11.85 10.65
C GLY A 60 8.50 -10.38 10.92
N ALA A 61 9.03 -9.48 10.09
CA ALA A 61 8.75 -8.05 10.18
C ALA A 61 7.30 -7.70 9.85
N ILE A 62 6.73 -8.36 8.84
CA ILE A 62 5.32 -8.21 8.47
C ILE A 62 4.44 -8.61 9.67
N LYS A 63 4.67 -9.78 10.24
CA LYS A 63 3.96 -10.25 11.43
C LYS A 63 4.07 -9.28 12.59
N GLN A 64 5.26 -8.73 12.82
CA GLN A 64 5.51 -7.76 13.87
C GLN A 64 4.74 -6.45 13.63
N LEU A 65 4.73 -5.91 12.42
CA LEU A 65 3.95 -4.71 12.06
C LEU A 65 2.46 -4.92 12.28
N ILE A 66 1.93 -6.10 11.96
CA ILE A 66 0.51 -6.42 12.06
C ILE A 66 0.12 -6.65 13.53
N HIS A 67 0.78 -7.59 14.19
CA HIS A 67 0.35 -8.14 15.47
C HIS A 67 0.98 -7.46 16.70
N SER A 68 2.09 -6.75 16.52
CA SER A 68 2.77 -6.03 17.60
C SER A 68 2.51 -4.53 17.57
N THR A 69 1.50 -4.06 16.86
CA THR A 69 1.03 -2.68 16.89
C THR A 69 -0.30 -2.60 17.61
N ASP A 70 -0.46 -1.64 18.51
CA ASP A 70 -1.72 -1.35 19.20
C ASP A 70 -2.59 -0.44 18.31
N TRP A 71 -3.23 -1.04 17.33
CA TRP A 71 -4.07 -0.32 16.37
C TRP A 71 -5.34 0.28 16.98
N GLY A 72 -5.82 -0.28 18.11
CA GLY A 72 -7.13 0.07 18.66
C GLY A 72 -8.29 -0.37 17.75
N ASP A 73 -9.39 0.36 17.82
CA ASP A 73 -10.54 0.16 16.94
C ASP A 73 -10.31 0.90 15.62
N LEU A 74 -10.31 0.18 14.52
CA LEU A 74 -10.10 0.71 13.17
C LEU A 74 -11.35 0.50 12.32
N ASP A 75 -11.72 1.50 11.54
CA ASP A 75 -12.69 1.37 10.45
C ASP A 75 -12.08 0.64 9.27
N ILE A 76 -10.86 0.99 8.87
CA ILE A 76 -10.13 0.40 7.75
C ILE A 76 -8.65 0.27 8.10
N LEU A 77 -8.04 -0.85 7.74
CA LEU A 77 -6.58 -1.04 7.72
C LEU A 77 -6.09 -1.07 6.27
N PHE A 78 -5.32 -0.05 5.88
CA PHE A 78 -4.63 -0.04 4.61
C PHE A 78 -3.26 -0.70 4.72
N VAL A 79 -2.98 -1.63 3.82
CA VAL A 79 -1.68 -2.29 3.72
C VAL A 79 -1.04 -1.92 2.39
N ASP A 80 -0.01 -1.08 2.46
CA ASP A 80 0.82 -0.76 1.30
C ASP A 80 1.75 -1.93 0.99
N MET A 81 1.43 -2.64 -0.10
CA MET A 81 2.09 -3.87 -0.48
C MET A 81 3.47 -3.60 -1.10
N PRO A 82 4.47 -4.43 -0.81
CA PRO A 82 5.75 -4.34 -1.48
C PRO A 82 5.61 -4.63 -2.98
N PRO A 83 6.55 -4.20 -3.82
CA PRO A 83 6.53 -4.54 -5.24
C PRO A 83 6.74 -6.04 -5.47
N GLY A 84 6.18 -6.56 -6.55
CA GLY A 84 6.30 -7.96 -6.95
C GLY A 84 5.23 -8.87 -6.36
N THR A 85 5.42 -10.17 -6.47
CA THR A 85 4.45 -11.22 -6.10
C THR A 85 5.10 -12.29 -5.19
N GLY A 86 6.07 -11.91 -4.39
CA GLY A 86 6.87 -12.82 -3.57
C GLY A 86 6.26 -13.15 -2.20
N ASP A 87 7.11 -13.69 -1.31
CA ASP A 87 6.74 -14.19 0.02
C ASP A 87 6.01 -13.17 0.92
N ALA A 88 6.24 -11.87 0.68
CA ALA A 88 5.55 -10.81 1.43
C ALA A 88 4.04 -10.83 1.19
N TYR A 89 3.59 -11.04 -0.05
CA TYR A 89 2.17 -11.16 -0.38
C TYR A 89 1.53 -12.37 0.31
N LEU A 90 2.19 -13.52 0.24
CA LEU A 90 1.71 -14.75 0.88
C LEU A 90 1.63 -14.58 2.39
N THR A 91 2.61 -13.91 3.00
CA THR A 91 2.62 -13.63 4.43
C THR A 91 1.47 -12.71 4.82
N ILE A 92 1.27 -11.60 4.09
CA ILE A 92 0.19 -10.65 4.38
C ILE A 92 -1.17 -11.33 4.21
N ALA A 93 -1.38 -12.07 3.11
CA ALA A 93 -2.62 -12.80 2.88
C ALA A 93 -2.92 -13.82 3.98
N ALA A 94 -1.90 -14.51 4.50
CA ALA A 94 -2.06 -15.48 5.58
C ALA A 94 -2.33 -14.83 6.94
N GLU A 95 -1.71 -13.68 7.24
CA GLU A 95 -1.77 -13.04 8.56
C GLU A 95 -2.98 -12.12 8.73
N ILE A 96 -3.39 -11.40 7.67
CA ILE A 96 -4.47 -10.41 7.72
C ILE A 96 -5.76 -10.94 7.07
N LYS A 97 -5.63 -11.80 6.04
CA LYS A 97 -6.76 -12.20 5.18
C LYS A 97 -7.51 -10.96 4.67
N PRO A 98 -6.89 -10.15 3.78
CA PRO A 98 -7.50 -8.90 3.33
C PRO A 98 -8.89 -9.14 2.74
N ASP A 99 -9.86 -8.30 3.07
CA ASP A 99 -11.20 -8.36 2.50
C ASP A 99 -11.18 -7.98 1.03
N HIS A 100 -10.38 -6.96 0.70
CA HIS A 100 -10.31 -6.41 -0.66
C HIS A 100 -8.90 -6.00 -1.05
N SER A 101 -8.68 -5.90 -2.35
CA SER A 101 -7.47 -5.31 -2.94
C SER A 101 -7.81 -4.24 -3.97
N ILE A 102 -6.96 -3.23 -4.05
CA ILE A 102 -6.98 -2.21 -5.09
C ILE A 102 -5.62 -2.25 -5.79
N LEU A 103 -5.64 -2.38 -7.09
CA LEU A 103 -4.44 -2.43 -7.90
C LEU A 103 -4.08 -1.04 -8.42
N VAL A 104 -2.80 -0.67 -8.40
CA VAL A 104 -2.32 0.60 -8.96
C VAL A 104 -1.32 0.28 -10.06
N THR A 105 -1.49 0.89 -11.22
CA THR A 105 -0.63 0.65 -12.38
C THR A 105 -0.48 1.89 -13.24
N THR A 106 0.50 1.87 -14.13
CA THR A 106 0.64 2.84 -15.21
C THR A 106 0.22 2.21 -16.53
N SER A 107 0.09 3.00 -17.59
CA SER A 107 -0.17 2.50 -18.95
C SER A 107 1.04 1.82 -19.60
N ASN A 108 2.18 1.76 -18.92
CA ASN A 108 3.39 1.10 -19.41
C ASN A 108 3.16 -0.42 -19.55
N LYS A 109 3.59 -0.99 -20.66
CA LYS A 109 3.39 -2.42 -20.95
C LYS A 109 4.01 -3.35 -19.89
N LEU A 110 5.17 -3.00 -19.34
CA LEU A 110 5.81 -3.81 -18.30
C LEU A 110 5.01 -3.75 -17.00
N ALA A 111 4.54 -2.55 -16.59
CA ALA A 111 3.71 -2.41 -15.40
C ALA A 111 2.39 -3.20 -15.54
N LEU A 112 1.80 -3.25 -16.73
CA LEU A 112 0.60 -4.05 -16.98
C LEU A 112 0.88 -5.56 -16.92
N HIS A 113 2.04 -6.03 -17.33
CA HIS A 113 2.44 -7.42 -17.14
C HIS A 113 2.61 -7.78 -15.66
N ASP A 114 3.17 -6.87 -14.86
CA ASP A 114 3.28 -7.09 -13.42
C ASP A 114 1.91 -7.04 -12.73
N LEU A 115 1.01 -6.18 -13.21
CA LEU A 115 -0.39 -6.15 -12.77
C LEU A 115 -1.08 -7.49 -13.02
N ILE A 116 -0.89 -8.10 -14.19
CA ILE A 116 -1.46 -9.41 -14.52
C ILE A 116 -1.02 -10.46 -13.51
N ARG A 117 0.26 -10.49 -13.14
CA ARG A 117 0.78 -11.41 -12.13
C ARG A 117 0.12 -11.19 -10.77
N SER A 118 -0.09 -9.94 -10.39
CA SER A 118 -0.77 -9.60 -9.13
C SER A 118 -2.23 -10.05 -9.16
N ILE A 119 -2.94 -9.85 -10.27
CA ILE A 119 -4.32 -10.34 -10.47
C ILE A 119 -4.39 -11.86 -10.30
N GLU A 120 -3.51 -12.59 -10.99
CA GLU A 120 -3.47 -14.05 -10.93
C GLU A 120 -3.15 -14.55 -9.52
N LEU A 121 -2.28 -13.85 -8.79
CA LEU A 121 -1.95 -14.18 -7.41
C LEU A 121 -3.15 -13.95 -6.48
N PHE A 122 -3.80 -12.77 -6.53
CA PHE A 122 -4.95 -12.48 -5.68
C PHE A 122 -6.12 -13.42 -5.95
N ASN A 123 -6.37 -13.77 -7.22
CA ASN A 123 -7.37 -14.79 -7.57
C ASN A 123 -7.04 -16.17 -6.95
N LYS A 124 -5.75 -16.56 -6.93
CA LYS A 124 -5.33 -17.82 -6.29
C LYS A 124 -5.45 -17.80 -4.77
N LEU A 125 -5.33 -16.61 -4.16
CA LEU A 125 -5.45 -16.40 -2.71
C LEU A 125 -6.89 -16.13 -2.26
N ASP A 126 -7.84 -16.11 -3.19
CA ASP A 126 -9.25 -15.78 -2.95
C ASP A 126 -9.43 -14.40 -2.30
N ILE A 127 -8.63 -13.42 -2.75
CA ILE A 127 -8.72 -12.02 -2.32
C ILE A 127 -9.49 -11.25 -3.40
N ASP A 128 -10.58 -10.61 -2.99
CA ASP A 128 -11.41 -9.81 -3.89
C ASP A 128 -10.64 -8.61 -4.46
N ILE A 129 -10.79 -8.37 -5.76
CA ILE A 129 -10.18 -7.24 -6.46
C ILE A 129 -11.26 -6.22 -6.81
N LEU A 130 -11.36 -5.14 -6.05
CA LEU A 130 -12.32 -4.06 -6.29
C LEU A 130 -12.12 -3.40 -7.66
N GLY A 131 -10.88 -3.34 -8.11
CA GLY A 131 -10.52 -2.76 -9.39
C GLY A 131 -9.09 -2.24 -9.44
N TYR A 132 -8.81 -1.42 -10.47
CA TYR A 132 -7.50 -0.80 -10.61
C TYR A 132 -7.58 0.72 -10.78
N ILE A 133 -6.50 1.38 -10.35
CA ILE A 133 -6.25 2.81 -10.52
C ILE A 133 -5.14 2.96 -11.54
N GLU A 134 -5.38 3.75 -12.58
CA GLU A 134 -4.36 4.17 -13.53
C GLU A 134 -3.66 5.41 -13.00
N ASN A 135 -2.34 5.32 -12.77
CA ASN A 135 -1.53 6.43 -12.32
C ASN A 135 -0.63 6.93 -13.47
N ASN A 136 -0.92 8.10 -14.01
CA ASN A 136 -0.14 8.69 -15.08
C ASN A 136 1.10 9.39 -14.52
N ILE A 137 2.27 8.92 -14.95
CA ILE A 137 3.59 9.43 -14.48
C ILE A 137 4.18 10.49 -15.42
N SER A 138 3.49 10.84 -16.50
CA SER A 138 3.91 11.86 -17.47
C SER A 138 2.70 12.40 -18.24
N ASP A 139 2.83 13.61 -18.78
CA ASP A 139 1.84 14.21 -19.70
C ASP A 139 1.72 13.49 -21.04
N ASN A 140 2.70 12.67 -21.40
CA ASN A 140 2.66 11.89 -22.63
C ASN A 140 1.62 10.79 -22.49
N LYS A 141 0.50 10.93 -23.21
CA LYS A 141 -0.50 9.87 -23.35
C LYS A 141 0.15 8.68 -24.05
N CYS A 142 0.66 7.74 -23.25
CA CYS A 142 1.13 6.45 -23.77
C CYS A 142 -0.05 5.75 -24.48
N THR A 143 0.26 5.00 -25.53
CA THR A 143 -0.70 4.13 -26.21
C THR A 143 -1.42 3.25 -25.18
N ASN A 144 -2.72 3.19 -25.29
CA ASN A 144 -3.59 2.51 -24.34
C ASN A 144 -3.34 0.98 -24.41
N ASN A 145 -2.47 0.46 -23.55
CA ASN A 145 -2.13 -0.97 -23.49
C ASN A 145 -3.09 -1.77 -22.60
N PHE A 146 -4.19 -1.15 -22.12
CA PHE A 146 -5.11 -1.80 -21.17
C PHE A 146 -5.88 -3.00 -21.76
N ASP A 147 -5.83 -3.20 -23.07
CA ASP A 147 -6.37 -4.41 -23.73
C ASP A 147 -5.80 -5.70 -23.13
N LEU A 148 -4.54 -5.65 -22.61
CA LEU A 148 -3.88 -6.78 -21.97
C LEU A 148 -4.63 -7.30 -20.74
N ILE A 149 -5.34 -6.42 -20.02
CA ILE A 149 -6.07 -6.77 -18.80
C ILE A 149 -7.59 -6.92 -19.00
N THR A 150 -8.10 -6.61 -20.19
CA THR A 150 -9.54 -6.68 -20.52
C THR A 150 -10.13 -8.06 -20.26
N LYS A 151 -9.36 -9.13 -20.50
CA LYS A 151 -9.77 -10.52 -20.25
C LYS A 151 -10.12 -10.81 -18.79
N PHE A 152 -9.55 -10.06 -17.84
CA PHE A 152 -9.81 -10.27 -16.41
C PHE A 152 -11.09 -9.56 -15.93
N LYS A 153 -11.72 -8.73 -16.76
CA LYS A 153 -12.96 -7.98 -16.45
C LYS A 153 -12.86 -7.11 -15.19
N ILE A 154 -11.67 -6.63 -14.86
CA ILE A 154 -11.42 -5.80 -13.69
C ILE A 154 -11.80 -4.36 -14.00
N LYS A 155 -12.58 -3.76 -13.11
CA LYS A 155 -13.08 -2.39 -13.25
C LYS A 155 -11.96 -1.37 -13.06
N LYS A 156 -11.90 -0.36 -13.93
CA LYS A 156 -11.11 0.85 -13.67
C LYS A 156 -11.87 1.72 -12.66
N LEU A 157 -11.25 1.99 -11.52
CA LEU A 157 -11.84 2.77 -10.42
C LEU A 157 -11.59 4.26 -10.60
N ALA A 158 -10.36 4.62 -11.00
CA ALA A 158 -9.95 5.99 -11.18
C ALA A 158 -8.77 6.11 -12.15
N THR A 159 -8.56 7.33 -12.61
CA THR A 159 -7.32 7.76 -13.27
C THR A 159 -6.75 8.92 -12.47
N ILE A 160 -5.47 8.83 -12.13
CA ILE A 160 -4.70 9.94 -11.56
C ILE A 160 -3.88 10.53 -12.69
N ASP A 161 -4.23 11.73 -13.11
CA ASP A 161 -3.48 12.44 -14.14
C ASP A 161 -2.16 12.95 -13.60
N PHE A 162 -1.17 13.08 -14.48
CA PHE A 162 0.11 13.67 -14.11
C PHE A 162 -0.11 15.09 -13.56
N SER A 163 0.55 15.36 -12.44
CA SER A 163 0.55 16.65 -11.80
C SER A 163 1.90 16.89 -11.12
N ASN A 164 2.49 18.06 -11.34
CA ASN A 164 3.71 18.45 -10.66
C ASN A 164 3.53 18.51 -9.14
N ASP A 165 2.35 18.88 -8.65
CA ASP A 165 2.06 18.92 -7.21
C ASP A 165 2.12 17.51 -6.62
N ILE A 166 1.50 16.52 -7.29
CA ILE A 166 1.58 15.11 -6.87
C ILE A 166 3.01 14.59 -6.98
N TYR A 167 3.69 14.91 -8.09
CA TYR A 167 5.06 14.47 -8.31
C TYR A 167 6.05 14.99 -7.24
N ASN A 168 5.88 16.21 -6.81
CA ASN A 168 6.69 16.86 -5.77
C ASN A 168 6.17 16.64 -4.35
N PHE A 169 5.17 15.78 -4.17
CA PHE A 169 4.53 15.50 -2.87
C PHE A 169 3.93 16.75 -2.17
N ASP A 170 3.46 17.74 -2.93
CA ASP A 170 2.69 18.84 -2.36
C ASP A 170 1.27 18.39 -2.01
N LEU A 171 1.16 17.66 -0.90
CA LEU A 171 -0.09 17.06 -0.41
C LEU A 171 -1.04 18.08 0.24
N ASN A 172 -0.66 19.35 0.32
CA ASN A 172 -1.51 20.41 0.91
C ASN A 172 -2.73 20.73 0.04
N LYS A 173 -2.76 20.26 -1.20
CA LYS A 173 -3.88 20.43 -2.12
C LYS A 173 -4.59 19.11 -2.35
N THR A 174 -5.89 19.06 -2.05
CA THR A 174 -6.72 17.92 -2.45
C THR A 174 -6.84 17.90 -3.97
N HIS A 175 -6.07 17.04 -4.62
CA HIS A 175 -6.13 16.92 -6.07
C HIS A 175 -7.47 16.29 -6.50
N ILE A 176 -8.04 16.83 -7.59
CA ILE A 176 -9.36 16.40 -8.09
C ILE A 176 -9.41 14.90 -8.41
N SER A 177 -8.28 14.33 -8.85
CA SER A 177 -8.14 12.91 -9.16
C SER A 177 -8.39 11.99 -7.96
N PHE A 178 -8.23 12.48 -6.73
CA PHE A 178 -8.47 11.68 -5.52
C PHE A 178 -9.93 11.65 -5.07
N LYS A 179 -10.81 12.49 -5.63
CA LYS A 179 -12.23 12.55 -5.21
C LYS A 179 -12.95 11.22 -5.43
N SER A 180 -12.75 10.59 -6.59
CA SER A 180 -13.36 9.29 -6.91
C SER A 180 -12.85 8.17 -6.00
N ILE A 181 -11.55 8.18 -5.69
CA ILE A 181 -10.91 7.22 -4.79
C ILE A 181 -11.45 7.42 -3.36
N SER A 182 -11.52 8.67 -2.89
CA SER A 182 -12.07 9.00 -1.57
C SER A 182 -13.53 8.57 -1.42
N SER A 183 -14.34 8.75 -2.47
CA SER A 183 -15.74 8.30 -2.46
C SER A 183 -15.85 6.77 -2.42
N LEU A 184 -14.99 6.06 -3.15
CA LEU A 184 -14.92 4.60 -3.09
C LEU A 184 -14.59 4.12 -1.68
N ILE A 185 -13.52 4.66 -1.07
CA ILE A 185 -13.09 4.28 0.28
C ILE A 185 -14.22 4.50 1.30
N LYS A 186 -14.91 5.65 1.23
CA LYS A 186 -16.06 5.93 2.10
C LYS A 186 -17.22 4.96 1.94
N SER A 187 -17.34 4.29 0.81
CA SER A 187 -18.39 3.29 0.58
C SER A 187 -18.04 1.90 1.13
N LEU A 188 -16.81 1.70 1.61
CA LEU A 188 -16.35 0.45 2.23
C LEU A 188 -16.54 0.45 3.75
N VAL A 189 -16.81 1.61 4.34
CA VAL A 189 -17.11 1.84 5.76
C VAL A 189 -18.61 2.03 5.93
#